data_f891d6260361f515b02b935112dbfee0
#
_entry.id   f891d6260361f515b02b935112dbfee0
#
_cell.length_a   1.000
_cell.length_b   1.000
_cell.length_c   1.000
_cell.angle_alpha   90.00
_cell.angle_beta   90.00
_cell.angle_gamma   90.00
#
_symmetry.space_group_name_H-M   'P 1'
#
loop_
_entity.id
_entity.type
_entity.pdbx_description
1 polymer ?
#
loop_
_entity_poly.entity_id
_entity_poly.type
_entity_poly.pdbx_seq_one_letter_code
_entity_poly.pdbx_strand_id
1 'polypeptide(L)'
;MVARITTWLMLLATLSTLLLGCASADSAAKQSHTPRVLIIGDSISIGYFEPTKQLLAGKAEVYHNAGNAGHTRNGLAQLDAWLGDTPWDVIHFNHGLHDLKYVNAKGTLVPPDQGTQVMSVDEYARNLEQIVKRLKQTHARLIFATTTPVPAGAAGRLKGDVERYNRAALAIMKRYHVRVDDLYAFALPRLAAIQRPANVHFTEEGSRLLAQQVANSILAALK
;
A
#
# COMPACT_ATOMS: atom_id res chain seq x y z
N MET A 1 24.25 94.06 -36.48
CA MET A 1 24.45 93.15 -35.33
C MET A 1 23.73 91.90 -35.63
N VAL A 2 24.43 90.88 -36.10
CA VAL A 2 23.79 89.59 -36.53
C VAL A 2 24.39 88.49 -35.65
N ALA A 3 23.56 87.89 -34.82
CA ALA A 3 23.92 86.73 -33.95
C ALA A 3 23.78 85.45 -34.72
N ARG A 4 24.86 84.67 -34.82
CA ARG A 4 24.88 83.35 -35.39
C ARG A 4 24.48 82.32 -34.34
N ILE A 5 23.41 81.56 -34.61
CA ILE A 5 23.00 80.43 -33.81
C ILE A 5 23.63 79.15 -34.40
N THR A 6 24.55 78.56 -33.66
CA THR A 6 25.20 77.30 -34.02
C THR A 6 24.35 76.12 -33.46
N THR A 7 23.78 75.32 -34.35
CA THR A 7 22.99 74.14 -34.01
C THR A 7 23.92 72.94 -33.78
N TRP A 8 23.93 72.37 -32.60
CA TRP A 8 24.60 71.09 -32.30
C TRP A 8 23.62 69.96 -32.50
N LEU A 9 23.89 69.08 -33.48
CA LEU A 9 23.23 67.79 -33.62
C LEU A 9 23.87 66.81 -32.63
N MET A 10 23.11 66.38 -31.63
CA MET A 10 23.48 65.23 -30.81
C MET A 10 22.95 63.95 -31.47
N LEU A 11 23.92 63.11 -31.89
CA LEU A 11 23.66 61.75 -32.34
C LEU A 11 23.38 60.86 -31.09
N LEU A 12 22.15 60.41 -30.88
CA LEU A 12 21.83 59.36 -29.90
C LEU A 12 22.09 58.00 -30.52
N ALA A 13 23.20 57.38 -30.13
CA ALA A 13 23.46 55.98 -30.41
C ALA A 13 22.65 55.10 -29.41
N THR A 14 21.58 54.48 -29.86
CA THR A 14 20.82 53.49 -29.06
C THR A 14 21.55 52.16 -29.09
N LEU A 15 22.20 51.84 -27.97
CA LEU A 15 22.82 50.53 -27.74
C LEU A 15 21.73 49.52 -27.33
N SER A 16 21.25 48.75 -28.30
CA SER A 16 20.33 47.64 -28.05
C SER A 16 21.12 46.47 -27.46
N THR A 17 21.06 46.29 -26.15
CA THR A 17 21.56 45.10 -25.46
C THR A 17 20.57 43.95 -25.66
N LEU A 18 20.89 43.01 -26.56
CA LEU A 18 20.24 41.72 -26.62
C LEU A 18 20.58 40.95 -25.33
N LEU A 19 19.63 40.87 -24.41
CA LEU A 19 19.66 39.91 -23.31
C LEU A 19 19.28 38.52 -23.90
N LEU A 20 20.28 37.70 -24.24
CA LEU A 20 20.11 36.29 -24.43
C LEU A 20 19.81 35.71 -23.03
N GLY A 21 18.52 35.52 -22.74
CA GLY A 21 18.08 34.71 -21.61
C GLY A 21 18.50 33.28 -21.84
N CYS A 22 19.58 32.83 -21.20
CA CYS A 22 19.80 31.37 -21.00
C CYS A 22 18.66 30.84 -20.14
N ALA A 23 17.63 30.32 -20.79
CA ALA A 23 16.68 29.42 -20.16
C ALA A 23 17.47 28.14 -19.79
N SER A 24 17.99 28.12 -18.57
CA SER A 24 18.48 26.88 -17.98
C SER A 24 17.29 25.93 -17.87
N ALA A 25 17.19 25.04 -18.84
CA ALA A 25 16.32 23.88 -18.73
C ALA A 25 16.90 22.96 -17.65
N ASP A 26 16.54 23.26 -16.39
CA ASP A 26 16.66 22.32 -15.29
C ASP A 26 15.65 21.19 -15.50
N SER A 27 15.86 20.42 -16.56
CA SER A 27 15.34 19.06 -16.63
C SER A 27 16.23 18.23 -15.72
N ALA A 28 15.96 18.28 -14.42
CA ALA A 28 16.46 17.30 -13.49
C ALA A 28 16.02 15.93 -14.08
N ALA A 29 16.95 15.27 -14.76
CA ALA A 29 16.78 13.90 -15.21
C ALA A 29 16.42 13.10 -13.96
N LYS A 30 15.12 12.77 -13.81
CA LYS A 30 14.63 11.93 -12.73
C LYS A 30 15.40 10.63 -12.88
N GLN A 31 16.42 10.47 -12.04
CA GLN A 31 17.26 9.27 -12.04
C GLN A 31 16.29 8.10 -11.89
N SER A 32 16.04 7.36 -12.97
CA SER A 32 15.06 6.28 -13.02
C SER A 32 15.61 5.11 -12.22
N HIS A 33 15.37 5.12 -10.91
CA HIS A 33 15.61 3.94 -10.11
C HIS A 33 14.44 2.95 -10.30
N THR A 34 14.74 1.66 -10.23
CA THR A 34 13.69 0.64 -10.20
C THR A 34 12.86 0.80 -8.93
N PRO A 35 11.53 1.01 -9.04
CA PRO A 35 10.70 1.23 -7.86
C PRO A 35 10.78 0.06 -6.88
N ARG A 36 10.82 0.36 -5.57
CA ARG A 36 10.85 -0.60 -4.49
C ARG A 36 9.48 -0.71 -3.83
N VAL A 37 8.97 -1.94 -3.78
CA VAL A 37 7.64 -2.25 -3.26
C VAL A 37 7.78 -3.18 -2.05
N LEU A 38 7.20 -2.79 -0.92
CA LEU A 38 7.07 -3.66 0.25
C LEU A 38 5.65 -4.20 0.34
N ILE A 39 5.51 -5.51 0.44
CA ILE A 39 4.25 -6.17 0.80
C ILE A 39 4.31 -6.54 2.28
N ILE A 40 3.37 -6.03 3.07
CA ILE A 40 3.21 -6.38 4.49
C ILE A 40 1.91 -7.17 4.63
N GLY A 41 1.98 -8.40 5.11
CA GLY A 41 0.79 -9.20 5.35
C GLY A 41 1.07 -10.59 5.93
N ASP A 42 0.03 -11.36 6.01
CA ASP A 42 0.02 -12.68 6.62
C ASP A 42 0.21 -13.83 5.60
N SER A 43 -0.23 -15.04 5.95
CA SER A 43 -0.10 -16.23 5.10
C SER A 43 -0.80 -16.11 3.75
N ILE A 44 -1.80 -15.24 3.61
CA ILE A 44 -2.45 -15.00 2.32
C ILE A 44 -1.49 -14.24 1.40
N SER A 45 -0.83 -13.20 1.93
CA SER A 45 0.18 -12.45 1.17
C SER A 45 1.41 -13.29 0.84
N ILE A 46 1.85 -14.15 1.74
CA ILE A 46 2.92 -15.13 1.48
C ILE A 46 2.54 -16.00 0.27
N GLY A 47 1.28 -16.43 0.18
CA GLY A 47 0.79 -17.23 -0.93
C GLY A 47 0.85 -16.52 -2.30
N TYR A 48 0.54 -15.24 -2.37
CA TYR A 48 0.59 -14.48 -3.63
C TYR A 48 1.90 -13.74 -3.88
N PHE A 49 2.84 -13.74 -2.94
CA PHE A 49 4.07 -12.94 -3.02
C PHE A 49 4.93 -13.29 -4.24
N GLU A 50 5.36 -14.55 -4.38
CA GLU A 50 6.24 -14.94 -5.49
C GLU A 50 5.59 -14.75 -6.87
N PRO A 51 4.32 -15.12 -7.10
CA PRO A 51 3.63 -14.78 -8.34
C PRO A 51 3.55 -13.27 -8.60
N THR A 52 3.32 -12.43 -7.56
CA THR A 52 3.32 -10.97 -7.70
C THR A 52 4.69 -10.44 -8.12
N LYS A 53 5.76 -10.94 -7.49
CA LYS A 53 7.14 -10.57 -7.82
C LYS A 53 7.48 -10.92 -9.28
N GLN A 54 7.04 -12.08 -9.76
CA GLN A 54 7.22 -12.49 -11.16
C GLN A 54 6.48 -11.56 -12.13
N LEU A 55 5.22 -11.18 -11.82
CA LEU A 55 4.41 -10.28 -12.66
C LEU A 55 4.98 -8.85 -12.72
N LEU A 56 5.73 -8.45 -11.72
CA LEU A 56 6.37 -7.13 -11.63
C LEU A 56 7.85 -7.15 -12.05
N ALA A 57 8.38 -8.29 -12.49
CA ALA A 57 9.76 -8.40 -12.96
C ALA A 57 10.07 -7.35 -14.05
N GLY A 58 11.20 -6.66 -13.91
CA GLY A 58 11.61 -5.56 -14.79
C GLY A 58 10.84 -4.25 -14.63
N LYS A 59 9.84 -4.19 -13.74
CA LYS A 59 9.02 -3.00 -13.47
C LYS A 59 9.19 -2.47 -12.04
N ALA A 60 9.41 -3.36 -11.08
CA ALA A 60 9.63 -3.03 -9.67
C ALA A 60 10.40 -4.15 -8.97
N GLU A 61 11.14 -3.80 -7.92
CA GLU A 61 11.70 -4.73 -6.96
C GLU A 61 10.68 -4.96 -5.84
N VAL A 62 10.24 -6.20 -5.65
CA VAL A 62 9.19 -6.54 -4.69
C VAL A 62 9.76 -7.33 -3.52
N TYR A 63 9.46 -6.87 -2.32
CA TYR A 63 9.89 -7.42 -1.04
C TYR A 63 8.67 -7.76 -0.19
N HIS A 64 8.83 -8.69 0.74
CA HIS A 64 7.81 -9.07 1.72
C HIS A 64 8.37 -8.89 3.13
N ASN A 65 7.51 -8.54 4.10
CA ASN A 65 7.94 -8.50 5.51
C ASN A 65 8.50 -9.86 5.95
N ALA A 66 9.45 -9.85 6.86
CA ALA A 66 9.97 -11.08 7.43
C ALA A 66 8.86 -11.85 8.17
N GLY A 67 8.67 -13.11 7.80
CA GLY A 67 7.66 -13.98 8.39
C GLY A 67 6.22 -13.58 8.09
N ASN A 68 5.33 -13.85 9.05
CA ASN A 68 3.88 -13.57 8.95
C ASN A 68 3.55 -12.33 9.79
N ALA A 69 2.93 -11.31 9.18
CA ALA A 69 2.60 -10.07 9.88
C ALA A 69 1.60 -10.26 11.03
N GLY A 70 0.76 -11.29 10.95
CA GLY A 70 -0.18 -11.62 12.01
C GLY A 70 -1.23 -10.55 12.27
N HIS A 71 -1.60 -10.39 13.53
CA HIS A 71 -2.58 -9.39 13.98
C HIS A 71 -1.97 -7.98 14.10
N THR A 72 -2.79 -6.96 14.15
CA THR A 72 -2.38 -5.54 14.18
C THR A 72 -1.44 -5.18 15.33
N ARG A 73 -1.56 -5.81 16.51
CA ARG A 73 -0.61 -5.58 17.64
C ARG A 73 0.79 -6.06 17.28
N ASN A 74 0.92 -7.20 16.58
CA ASN A 74 2.21 -7.66 16.06
C ASN A 74 2.72 -6.70 14.97
N GLY A 75 1.82 -6.23 14.09
CA GLY A 75 2.14 -5.22 13.10
C GLY A 75 2.79 -3.99 13.73
N LEU A 76 2.19 -3.42 14.78
CA LEU A 76 2.77 -2.28 15.49
C LEU A 76 4.15 -2.58 16.09
N ALA A 77 4.33 -3.76 16.66
CA ALA A 77 5.59 -4.15 17.30
C ALA A 77 6.74 -4.36 16.30
N GLN A 78 6.44 -4.78 15.06
CA GLN A 78 7.43 -5.16 14.06
C GLN A 78 7.59 -4.15 12.92
N LEU A 79 6.71 -3.16 12.83
CA LEU A 79 6.60 -2.27 11.67
C LEU A 79 7.92 -1.59 11.32
N ASP A 80 8.60 -1.02 12.32
CA ASP A 80 9.88 -0.33 12.09
C ASP A 80 10.98 -1.27 11.61
N ALA A 81 11.01 -2.50 12.12
CA ALA A 81 11.95 -3.54 11.64
C ALA A 81 11.66 -3.95 10.19
N TRP A 82 10.38 -4.02 9.77
CA TRP A 82 10.03 -4.33 8.39
C TRP A 82 10.32 -3.19 7.43
N LEU A 83 10.13 -1.95 7.88
CA LEU A 83 10.40 -0.75 7.07
C LEU A 83 11.90 -0.57 6.85
N GLY A 84 12.72 -0.75 7.89
CA GLY A 84 14.15 -0.46 7.86
C GLY A 84 14.42 0.97 7.39
N ASP A 85 15.58 1.16 6.79
CA ASP A 85 16.01 2.45 6.20
C ASP A 85 15.73 2.51 4.68
N THR A 86 14.99 1.55 4.15
CA THR A 86 14.73 1.48 2.70
C THR A 86 13.73 2.56 2.28
N PRO A 87 14.07 3.39 1.27
CA PRO A 87 13.10 4.32 0.67
C PRO A 87 12.13 3.54 -0.22
N TRP A 88 10.97 3.20 0.34
CA TRP A 88 9.92 2.49 -0.37
C TRP A 88 9.13 3.43 -1.28
N ASP A 89 8.86 3.02 -2.53
CA ASP A 89 7.97 3.76 -3.44
C ASP A 89 6.51 3.40 -3.22
N VAL A 90 6.23 2.14 -2.94
CA VAL A 90 4.89 1.62 -2.64
C VAL A 90 4.95 0.68 -1.44
N ILE A 91 4.00 0.81 -0.54
CA ILE A 91 3.75 -0.18 0.52
C ILE A 91 2.33 -0.70 0.36
N HIS A 92 2.21 -2.00 0.03
CA HIS A 92 0.95 -2.74 -0.04
C HIS A 92 0.80 -3.53 1.25
N PHE A 93 -0.25 -3.29 2.03
CA PHE A 93 -0.35 -3.88 3.37
C PHE A 93 -1.75 -4.38 3.71
N ASN A 94 -1.81 -5.43 4.54
CA ASN A 94 -3.04 -6.01 5.07
C ASN A 94 -2.85 -6.46 6.52
N HIS A 95 -3.89 -6.27 7.31
CA HIS A 95 -4.14 -6.93 8.61
C HIS A 95 -5.65 -7.17 8.73
N GLY A 96 -6.04 -8.16 9.53
CA GLY A 96 -7.43 -8.44 9.85
C GLY A 96 -7.71 -9.92 10.10
N LEU A 97 -7.23 -10.82 9.24
CA LEU A 97 -7.53 -12.25 9.31
C LEU A 97 -7.00 -12.91 10.61
N HIS A 98 -5.94 -12.37 11.19
CA HIS A 98 -5.39 -12.80 12.48
C HIS A 98 -6.01 -12.05 13.66
N ASP A 99 -6.55 -10.85 13.45
CA ASP A 99 -7.24 -10.06 14.46
C ASP A 99 -8.59 -10.69 14.81
N LEU A 100 -9.36 -11.05 13.79
CA LEU A 100 -10.73 -11.58 13.92
C LEU A 100 -10.81 -13.04 14.37
N LYS A 101 -9.70 -13.79 14.40
CA LYS A 101 -9.73 -15.21 14.80
C LYS A 101 -10.00 -15.39 16.30
N TYR A 102 -10.65 -16.50 16.65
CA TYR A 102 -10.95 -16.90 18.01
C TYR A 102 -9.89 -17.87 18.55
N VAL A 103 -9.40 -17.57 19.73
CA VAL A 103 -8.38 -18.39 20.42
C VAL A 103 -8.75 -18.57 21.89
N ASN A 104 -8.29 -19.69 22.47
CA ASN A 104 -8.35 -19.90 23.91
C ASN A 104 -7.20 -19.18 24.65
N ALA A 105 -7.15 -19.30 25.98
CA ALA A 105 -6.12 -18.68 26.81
C ALA A 105 -4.68 -19.09 26.48
N LYS A 106 -4.49 -20.22 25.75
CA LYS A 106 -3.18 -20.70 25.28
C LYS A 106 -2.83 -20.20 23.87
N GLY A 107 -3.69 -19.36 23.25
CA GLY A 107 -3.50 -18.89 21.88
C GLY A 107 -3.84 -19.92 20.80
N THR A 108 -4.42 -21.06 21.16
CA THR A 108 -4.84 -22.10 20.20
C THR A 108 -6.16 -21.70 19.55
N LEU A 109 -6.30 -21.91 18.23
CA LEU A 109 -7.56 -21.71 17.52
C LEU A 109 -8.63 -22.64 18.10
N VAL A 110 -9.78 -22.04 18.40
CA VAL A 110 -10.97 -22.77 18.90
C VAL A 110 -12.23 -22.26 18.20
N PRO A 111 -13.35 -23.00 18.26
CA PRO A 111 -14.65 -22.49 17.82
C PRO A 111 -14.99 -21.15 18.52
N PRO A 112 -15.75 -20.26 17.85
CA PRO A 112 -16.06 -18.93 18.40
C PRO A 112 -16.74 -18.91 19.77
N ASP A 113 -17.52 -19.94 20.09
CA ASP A 113 -18.21 -20.14 21.37
C ASP A 113 -17.27 -20.62 22.50
N GLN A 114 -16.04 -21.03 22.19
CA GLN A 114 -15.04 -21.56 23.11
C GLN A 114 -13.81 -20.65 23.27
N GLY A 115 -13.84 -19.45 22.72
CA GLY A 115 -12.71 -18.54 22.75
C GLY A 115 -13.09 -17.08 22.67
N THR A 116 -12.06 -16.24 22.60
CA THR A 116 -12.20 -14.81 22.40
C THR A 116 -11.48 -14.38 21.12
N GLN A 117 -11.95 -13.32 20.47
CA GLN A 117 -11.23 -12.73 19.36
C GLN A 117 -9.87 -12.20 19.81
N VAL A 118 -8.86 -12.39 18.99
CA VAL A 118 -7.48 -11.91 19.26
C VAL A 118 -7.45 -10.40 19.43
N MET A 119 -8.18 -9.68 18.59
CA MET A 119 -8.44 -8.24 18.71
C MET A 119 -9.93 -7.99 18.48
N SER A 120 -10.58 -7.23 19.34
CA SER A 120 -11.90 -6.68 19.01
C SER A 120 -11.80 -5.75 17.79
N VAL A 121 -12.94 -5.49 17.13
CA VAL A 121 -12.98 -4.54 16.00
C VAL A 121 -12.43 -3.17 16.37
N ASP A 122 -12.71 -2.72 17.60
CA ASP A 122 -12.26 -1.41 18.07
C ASP A 122 -10.74 -1.39 18.34
N GLU A 123 -10.17 -2.47 18.90
CA GLU A 123 -8.72 -2.58 19.06
C GLU A 123 -8.02 -2.68 17.71
N TYR A 124 -8.55 -3.50 16.80
CA TYR A 124 -8.07 -3.58 15.44
C TYR A 124 -8.05 -2.20 14.78
N ALA A 125 -9.14 -1.45 14.86
CA ALA A 125 -9.25 -0.12 14.26
C ALA A 125 -8.21 0.84 14.86
N ARG A 126 -8.07 0.89 16.18
CA ARG A 126 -7.05 1.74 16.84
C ARG A 126 -5.62 1.37 16.42
N ASN A 127 -5.31 0.09 16.38
CA ASN A 127 -3.98 -0.38 15.99
C ASN A 127 -3.71 -0.10 14.51
N LEU A 128 -4.68 -0.39 13.62
CA LEU A 128 -4.55 -0.15 12.20
C LEU A 128 -4.36 1.33 11.89
N GLU A 129 -5.06 2.21 12.61
CA GLU A 129 -4.88 3.66 12.45
C GLU A 129 -3.45 4.09 12.82
N GLN A 130 -2.86 3.53 13.88
CA GLN A 130 -1.47 3.81 14.25
C GLN A 130 -0.50 3.29 13.18
N ILE A 131 -0.73 2.08 12.66
CA ILE A 131 0.05 1.53 11.53
C ILE A 131 0.00 2.49 10.32
N VAL A 132 -1.20 2.94 9.94
CA VAL A 132 -1.36 3.88 8.81
C VAL A 132 -0.62 5.19 9.06
N LYS A 133 -0.72 5.76 10.27
CA LYS A 133 0.01 6.99 10.62
C LYS A 133 1.52 6.80 10.49
N ARG A 134 2.05 5.67 10.95
CA ARG A 134 3.49 5.38 10.82
C ARG A 134 3.91 5.14 9.37
N LEU A 135 3.11 4.38 8.60
CA LEU A 135 3.37 4.16 7.18
C LEU A 135 3.38 5.45 6.37
N LYS A 136 2.52 6.41 6.69
CA LYS A 136 2.50 7.72 6.01
C LYS A 136 3.79 8.53 6.21
N GLN A 137 4.53 8.30 7.28
CA GLN A 137 5.82 8.95 7.53
C GLN A 137 6.93 8.46 6.58
N THR A 138 6.73 7.32 5.90
CA THR A 138 7.68 6.82 4.89
C THR A 138 7.61 7.58 3.57
N HIS A 139 6.56 8.37 3.36
CA HIS A 139 6.22 9.05 2.10
C HIS A 139 5.96 8.09 0.92
N ALA A 140 5.94 6.77 1.14
CA ALA A 140 5.55 5.78 0.14
C ALA A 140 4.08 5.93 -0.25
N ARG A 141 3.74 5.52 -1.46
CA ARG A 141 2.34 5.37 -1.88
C ARG A 141 1.76 4.14 -1.19
N LEU A 142 0.74 4.37 -0.35
CA LEU A 142 0.13 3.31 0.45
C LEU A 142 -1.05 2.67 -0.28
N ILE A 143 -1.12 1.34 -0.22
CA ILE A 143 -2.24 0.53 -0.71
C ILE A 143 -2.65 -0.43 0.40
N PHE A 144 -3.87 -0.30 0.90
CA PHE A 144 -4.45 -1.26 1.83
C PHE A 144 -5.19 -2.35 1.08
N ALA A 145 -4.82 -3.61 1.29
CA ALA A 145 -5.60 -4.75 0.80
C ALA A 145 -6.67 -5.13 1.80
N THR A 146 -7.93 -5.20 1.38
CA THR A 146 -9.00 -5.69 2.24
C THR A 146 -8.76 -7.15 2.62
N THR A 147 -9.14 -7.53 3.85
CA THR A 147 -9.08 -8.92 4.30
C THR A 147 -10.01 -9.78 3.45
N THR A 148 -9.46 -10.86 2.90
CA THR A 148 -10.18 -11.79 2.02
C THR A 148 -11.32 -12.52 2.74
N PRO A 149 -12.32 -13.05 2.02
CA PRO A 149 -13.47 -13.71 2.63
C PRO A 149 -13.08 -14.90 3.52
N VAL A 150 -13.85 -15.07 4.60
CA VAL A 150 -13.79 -16.23 5.48
C VAL A 150 -14.91 -17.20 5.07
N PRO A 151 -14.59 -18.41 4.56
CA PRO A 151 -15.60 -19.38 4.16
C PRO A 151 -16.25 -20.03 5.39
N ALA A 152 -17.43 -20.61 5.20
CA ALA A 152 -18.07 -21.41 6.24
C ALA A 152 -17.15 -22.57 6.67
N GLY A 153 -17.11 -22.87 7.97
CA GLY A 153 -16.29 -23.95 8.53
C GLY A 153 -14.81 -23.62 8.71
N ALA A 154 -14.35 -22.42 8.38
CA ALA A 154 -12.96 -22.02 8.62
C ALA A 154 -12.65 -22.02 10.12
N ALA A 155 -11.62 -22.78 10.51
CA ALA A 155 -11.25 -22.97 11.92
C ALA A 155 -11.02 -21.64 12.66
N GLY A 156 -11.62 -21.50 13.84
CA GLY A 156 -11.46 -20.35 14.71
C GLY A 156 -11.93 -19.03 14.13
N ARG A 157 -12.90 -19.03 13.21
CA ARG A 157 -13.43 -17.81 12.58
C ARG A 157 -14.93 -17.88 12.40
N LEU A 158 -15.59 -16.74 12.52
CA LEU A 158 -17.02 -16.61 12.29
C LEU A 158 -17.25 -16.00 10.90
N LYS A 159 -18.07 -16.68 10.08
CA LYS A 159 -18.50 -16.11 8.80
C LYS A 159 -19.26 -14.80 9.06
N GLY A 160 -18.89 -13.74 8.34
CA GLY A 160 -19.48 -12.40 8.52
C GLY A 160 -18.65 -11.45 9.37
N ASP A 161 -17.69 -11.94 10.16
CA ASP A 161 -16.82 -11.05 10.94
C ASP A 161 -15.91 -10.21 10.05
N VAL A 162 -15.41 -10.78 8.95
CA VAL A 162 -14.48 -10.08 8.05
C VAL A 162 -15.07 -8.80 7.48
N GLU A 163 -16.36 -8.75 7.23
CA GLU A 163 -17.06 -7.55 6.73
C GLU A 163 -17.06 -6.42 7.77
N ARG A 164 -17.12 -6.76 9.06
CA ARG A 164 -17.05 -5.78 10.15
C ARG A 164 -15.65 -5.17 10.24
N TYR A 165 -14.60 -6.01 10.16
CA TYR A 165 -13.21 -5.56 10.18
C TYR A 165 -12.86 -4.75 8.93
N ASN A 166 -13.28 -5.20 7.74
CA ASN A 166 -13.09 -4.44 6.51
C ASN A 166 -13.80 -3.09 6.54
N ARG A 167 -15.02 -3.01 7.09
CA ARG A 167 -15.72 -1.71 7.26
C ARG A 167 -14.93 -0.74 8.12
N ALA A 168 -14.39 -1.20 9.25
CA ALA A 168 -13.56 -0.38 10.12
C ALA A 168 -12.28 0.09 9.42
N ALA A 169 -11.61 -0.83 8.70
CA ALA A 169 -10.42 -0.52 7.93
C ALA A 169 -10.69 0.51 6.82
N LEU A 170 -11.75 0.31 6.04
CA LEU A 170 -12.11 1.22 4.93
C LEU A 170 -12.44 2.64 5.41
N ALA A 171 -13.04 2.79 6.59
CA ALA A 171 -13.27 4.10 7.20
C ALA A 171 -11.94 4.81 7.51
N ILE A 172 -10.94 4.07 7.99
CA ILE A 172 -9.58 4.59 8.24
C ILE A 172 -8.92 4.96 6.91
N MET A 173 -8.92 4.05 5.92
CA MET A 173 -8.31 4.30 4.61
C MET A 173 -8.89 5.56 3.95
N LYS A 174 -10.20 5.74 4.02
CA LYS A 174 -10.88 6.95 3.53
C LYS A 174 -10.38 8.21 4.24
N ARG A 175 -10.28 8.18 5.58
CA ARG A 175 -9.81 9.31 6.41
C ARG A 175 -8.39 9.74 6.06
N TYR A 176 -7.51 8.78 5.80
CA TYR A 176 -6.09 9.02 5.53
C TYR A 176 -5.74 9.07 4.04
N HIS A 177 -6.74 9.01 3.15
CA HIS A 177 -6.58 9.01 1.69
C HIS A 177 -5.64 7.89 1.21
N VAL A 178 -5.75 6.69 1.81
CA VAL A 178 -5.01 5.51 1.40
C VAL A 178 -5.78 4.79 0.30
N ARG A 179 -5.08 4.38 -0.74
CA ARG A 179 -5.67 3.55 -1.82
C ARG A 179 -6.10 2.20 -1.27
N VAL A 180 -7.15 1.64 -1.85
CA VAL A 180 -7.67 0.33 -1.48
C VAL A 180 -7.54 -0.64 -2.65
N ASP A 181 -6.95 -1.80 -2.37
CA ASP A 181 -7.01 -2.99 -3.21
C ASP A 181 -8.07 -3.93 -2.61
N ASP A 182 -9.27 -3.97 -3.20
CA ASP A 182 -10.38 -4.72 -2.63
C ASP A 182 -10.30 -6.21 -2.97
N LEU A 183 -9.38 -6.91 -2.29
CA LEU A 183 -9.21 -8.36 -2.42
C LEU A 183 -10.44 -9.13 -1.93
N TYR A 184 -11.22 -8.56 -0.99
CA TYR A 184 -12.49 -9.17 -0.56
C TYR A 184 -13.49 -9.25 -1.72
N ALA A 185 -13.79 -8.11 -2.34
CA ALA A 185 -14.72 -8.05 -3.47
C ALA A 185 -14.21 -8.84 -4.69
N PHE A 186 -12.90 -8.81 -4.93
CA PHE A 186 -12.28 -9.59 -6.00
C PHE A 186 -12.44 -11.10 -5.80
N ALA A 187 -12.19 -11.60 -4.59
CA ALA A 187 -12.21 -13.03 -4.29
C ALA A 187 -13.65 -13.58 -4.14
N LEU A 188 -14.57 -12.81 -3.56
CA LEU A 188 -15.90 -13.26 -3.16
C LEU A 188 -16.67 -14.03 -4.25
N PRO A 189 -16.81 -13.55 -5.50
CA PRO A 189 -17.54 -14.27 -6.55
C PRO A 189 -16.81 -15.51 -7.07
N ARG A 190 -15.57 -15.73 -6.68
CA ARG A 190 -14.67 -16.80 -7.15
C ARG A 190 -14.36 -17.85 -6.11
N LEU A 191 -14.81 -17.68 -4.86
CA LEU A 191 -14.38 -18.47 -3.69
C LEU A 191 -14.41 -19.98 -3.94
N ALA A 192 -15.49 -20.50 -4.52
CA ALA A 192 -15.65 -21.93 -4.75
C ALA A 192 -14.54 -22.53 -5.66
N ALA A 193 -13.97 -21.71 -6.56
CA ALA A 193 -12.93 -22.16 -7.48
C ALA A 193 -11.50 -21.93 -6.93
N ILE A 194 -11.30 -20.87 -6.12
CA ILE A 194 -9.97 -20.40 -5.80
C ILE A 194 -9.57 -20.54 -4.33
N GLN A 195 -10.53 -20.69 -3.41
CA GLN A 195 -10.26 -20.84 -1.98
C GLN A 195 -10.39 -22.32 -1.56
N ARG A 196 -9.56 -22.75 -0.63
CA ARG A 196 -9.64 -24.11 -0.08
C ARG A 196 -10.93 -24.27 0.72
N PRO A 197 -11.66 -25.41 0.61
CA PRO A 197 -12.89 -25.65 1.38
C PRO A 197 -12.64 -25.52 2.90
N ALA A 198 -13.54 -24.86 3.61
CA ALA A 198 -13.48 -24.62 5.06
C ALA A 198 -12.12 -24.08 5.55
N ASN A 199 -11.43 -23.32 4.72
CA ASN A 199 -10.08 -22.83 5.00
C ASN A 199 -9.92 -21.41 4.43
N VAL A 200 -9.26 -20.53 5.18
CA VAL A 200 -9.01 -19.15 4.75
C VAL A 200 -7.98 -19.03 3.63
N HIS A 201 -7.15 -20.06 3.42
CA HIS A 201 -6.10 -20.04 2.42
C HIS A 201 -6.65 -20.36 1.03
N PHE A 202 -5.94 -19.89 0.05
CA PHE A 202 -6.26 -20.08 -1.37
C PHE A 202 -5.53 -21.31 -1.94
N THR A 203 -6.04 -21.81 -3.06
CA THR A 203 -5.32 -22.76 -3.90
C THR A 203 -4.12 -22.07 -4.54
N GLU A 204 -3.24 -22.80 -5.18
CA GLU A 204 -2.12 -22.21 -5.93
C GLU A 204 -2.64 -21.30 -7.06
N GLU A 205 -3.67 -21.74 -7.78
CA GLU A 205 -4.33 -20.91 -8.80
C GLU A 205 -5.01 -19.69 -8.18
N GLY A 206 -5.66 -19.83 -7.04
CA GLY A 206 -6.27 -18.71 -6.32
C GLY A 206 -5.22 -17.68 -5.91
N SER A 207 -4.05 -18.13 -5.44
CA SER A 207 -2.93 -17.25 -5.10
C SER A 207 -2.37 -16.52 -6.33
N ARG A 208 -2.31 -17.17 -7.51
CA ARG A 208 -1.92 -16.52 -8.77
C ARG A 208 -2.94 -15.46 -9.21
N LEU A 209 -4.23 -15.71 -9.05
CA LEU A 209 -5.26 -14.72 -9.37
C LEU A 209 -5.22 -13.52 -8.41
N LEU A 210 -5.02 -13.74 -7.11
CA LEU A 210 -4.80 -12.65 -6.15
C LEU A 210 -3.55 -11.85 -6.52
N ALA A 211 -2.45 -12.51 -6.90
CA ALA A 211 -1.22 -11.86 -7.33
C ALA A 211 -1.44 -10.95 -8.53
N GLN A 212 -2.25 -11.35 -9.50
CA GLN A 212 -2.59 -10.52 -10.66
C GLN A 212 -3.31 -9.22 -10.24
N GLN A 213 -4.27 -9.33 -9.31
CA GLN A 213 -4.99 -8.18 -8.77
C GLN A 213 -4.04 -7.25 -8.00
N VAL A 214 -3.18 -7.81 -7.15
CA VAL A 214 -2.17 -7.06 -6.37
C VAL A 214 -1.17 -6.37 -7.30
N ALA A 215 -0.64 -7.07 -8.31
CA ALA A 215 0.28 -6.49 -9.28
C ALA A 215 -0.36 -5.32 -10.06
N ASN A 216 -1.61 -5.46 -10.48
CA ASN A 216 -2.35 -4.38 -11.15
C ASN A 216 -2.52 -3.15 -10.24
N SER A 217 -2.85 -3.37 -8.97
CA SER A 217 -2.99 -2.31 -7.97
C SER A 217 -1.67 -1.57 -7.73
N ILE A 218 -0.56 -2.30 -7.61
CA ILE A 218 0.79 -1.73 -7.48
C ILE A 218 1.17 -0.93 -8.72
N LEU A 219 1.01 -1.48 -9.93
CA LEU A 219 1.31 -0.78 -11.19
C LEU A 219 0.48 0.50 -11.36
N ALA A 220 -0.77 0.49 -10.93
CA ALA A 220 -1.62 1.68 -10.95
C ALA A 220 -1.16 2.75 -9.93
N ALA A 221 -0.50 2.34 -8.85
CA ALA A 221 0.10 3.27 -7.90
C ALA A 221 1.43 3.83 -8.38
N LEU A 222 2.19 3.12 -9.20
CA LEU A 222 3.49 3.57 -9.72
C LEU A 222 3.38 4.61 -10.84
N LYS A 223 2.22 4.73 -11.47
CA LYS A 223 1.90 5.80 -12.44
C LYS A 223 1.69 7.13 -11.71
#